data_5b6c38a344f7bf694bc66d7631171251
#
_entry.id   5b6c38a344f7bf694bc66d7631171251
#
_cell.length_a   1.000
_cell.length_b   1.000
_cell.length_c   1.000
_cell.angle_alpha   90.00
_cell.angle_beta   90.00
_cell.angle_gamma   90.00
#
_symmetry.space_group_name_H-M   'P 1'
#
loop_
_entity.id
_entity.type
_entity.pdbx_description
1 polymer ?
#
loop_
_entity_poly.entity_id
_entity_poly.type
_entity_poly.pdbx_seq_one_letter_code
_entity_poly.pdbx_strand_id
1 'polypeptide(L)'
;MALCLVTGATGCVGSHVAERLIQEGHRVRTQVRRASDTAFIDRLGVEKIEGDMTDAAALRRAADCVSIVVHCAAKVGDWGPVEEYRRVNVQGLRDLLDAAAQKLDRFVHISSLGVYEARDHFGTDESVEPGAHHIDGYTQTKYEAEKLVLEYQRTRNLPVTVLRPGLIYGPRDRTVVPRLLENIRIGRFRYFGSGEQAMNSIYVGNLVDAVLLALAKSAAVGQVYNLTDDDPTSKRRFFGTAARQAGYPEPTRSIPLGLAKILAAVMEGMARMTGKNEAPLINQARIKFLGLNLGFSCEKAKRELGYQPRWSFDEGMKATIEWFRSQRLISPVSG
;
A
#
# COMPACT_ATOMS: atom_id res chain seq x y z
N MET A 1 -7.27 -20.45 -17.77
CA MET A 1 -6.69 -20.78 -16.46
C MET A 1 -5.18 -20.55 -16.54
N ALA A 2 -4.62 -19.65 -15.71
CA ALA A 2 -3.19 -19.31 -15.69
C ALA A 2 -2.59 -19.63 -14.32
N LEU A 3 -1.28 -19.82 -14.25
CA LEU A 3 -0.53 -19.82 -12.99
C LEU A 3 -0.07 -18.38 -12.69
N CYS A 4 -0.56 -17.82 -11.60
CA CYS A 4 -0.28 -16.45 -11.16
C CYS A 4 0.65 -16.45 -9.95
N LEU A 5 1.73 -15.68 -10.01
CA LEU A 5 2.55 -15.39 -8.83
C LEU A 5 2.03 -14.12 -8.15
N VAL A 6 1.61 -14.23 -6.89
CA VAL A 6 1.26 -13.08 -6.05
C VAL A 6 2.31 -12.95 -4.97
N THR A 7 3.21 -11.98 -5.05
CA THR A 7 4.15 -11.75 -3.95
C THR A 7 3.46 -10.99 -2.81
N GLY A 8 3.85 -11.28 -1.57
CA GLY A 8 3.22 -10.64 -0.42
C GLY A 8 1.79 -11.10 -0.13
N ALA A 9 1.40 -12.31 -0.55
CA ALA A 9 0.05 -12.86 -0.35
C ALA A 9 -0.35 -13.09 1.12
N THR A 10 0.57 -12.97 2.06
CA THR A 10 0.28 -12.95 3.51
C THR A 10 -0.10 -11.56 4.05
N GLY A 11 0.06 -10.51 3.24
CA GLY A 11 -0.32 -9.13 3.57
C GLY A 11 -1.75 -8.79 3.13
N CYS A 12 -2.20 -7.58 3.48
CA CYS A 12 -3.55 -7.09 3.16
C CYS A 12 -3.87 -7.21 1.66
N VAL A 13 -3.13 -6.51 0.81
CA VAL A 13 -3.41 -6.47 -0.65
C VAL A 13 -3.23 -7.85 -1.28
N GLY A 14 -2.07 -8.48 -1.06
CA GLY A 14 -1.75 -9.75 -1.72
C GLY A 14 -2.71 -10.88 -1.36
N SER A 15 -3.24 -10.92 -0.13
CA SER A 15 -4.22 -11.94 0.27
C SER A 15 -5.57 -11.77 -0.45
N HIS A 16 -6.03 -10.54 -0.66
CA HIS A 16 -7.26 -10.26 -1.41
C HIS A 16 -7.08 -10.52 -2.91
N VAL A 17 -5.91 -10.17 -3.46
CA VAL A 17 -5.58 -10.48 -4.87
C VAL A 17 -5.54 -11.99 -5.08
N ALA A 18 -4.86 -12.75 -4.19
CA ALA A 18 -4.78 -14.21 -4.29
C ALA A 18 -6.17 -14.85 -4.24
N GLU A 19 -7.00 -14.46 -3.27
CA GLU A 19 -8.38 -14.92 -3.14
C GLU A 19 -9.19 -14.66 -4.41
N ARG A 20 -9.12 -13.43 -4.96
CA ARG A 20 -9.88 -13.07 -6.14
C ARG A 20 -9.41 -13.79 -7.41
N LEU A 21 -8.10 -13.97 -7.60
CA LEU A 21 -7.57 -14.73 -8.74
C LEU A 21 -8.02 -16.21 -8.70
N ILE A 22 -8.12 -16.81 -7.51
CA ILE A 22 -8.63 -18.17 -7.36
C ILE A 22 -10.13 -18.22 -7.69
N GLN A 23 -10.92 -17.23 -7.25
CA GLN A 23 -12.36 -17.11 -7.61
C GLN A 23 -12.57 -16.96 -9.12
N GLU A 24 -11.64 -16.31 -9.83
CA GLU A 24 -11.63 -16.20 -11.30
C GLU A 24 -11.08 -17.47 -12.00
N GLY A 25 -10.82 -18.55 -11.24
CA GLY A 25 -10.37 -19.83 -11.80
C GLY A 25 -8.89 -19.94 -12.11
N HIS A 26 -8.05 -19.04 -11.60
CA HIS A 26 -6.61 -19.13 -11.73
C HIS A 26 -5.98 -20.00 -10.63
N ARG A 27 -4.82 -20.56 -10.91
CA ARG A 27 -3.94 -21.14 -9.88
C ARG A 27 -3.04 -20.03 -9.33
N VAL A 28 -2.84 -20.02 -8.02
CA VAL A 28 -2.00 -19.00 -7.37
C VAL A 28 -0.82 -19.64 -6.67
N ARG A 29 0.36 -19.08 -6.94
CA ARG A 29 1.59 -19.35 -6.21
C ARG A 29 2.04 -18.10 -5.48
N THR A 30 2.66 -18.26 -4.33
CA THR A 30 3.26 -17.15 -3.57
C THR A 30 4.58 -17.55 -2.97
N GLN A 31 5.42 -16.55 -2.74
CA GLN A 31 6.62 -16.68 -1.93
C GLN A 31 6.29 -16.24 -0.50
N VAL A 32 6.71 -17.03 0.48
CA VAL A 32 6.43 -16.79 1.90
C VAL A 32 7.70 -16.92 2.74
N ARG A 33 7.87 -16.03 3.71
CA ARG A 33 8.94 -16.18 4.71
C ARG A 33 8.56 -17.25 5.70
N ARG A 34 9.52 -17.97 6.24
CA ARG A 34 9.31 -19.05 7.23
C ARG A 34 8.46 -18.61 8.43
N ALA A 35 8.59 -17.36 8.88
CA ALA A 35 7.84 -16.82 10.01
C ALA A 35 6.50 -16.18 9.61
N SER A 36 6.05 -16.27 8.35
CA SER A 36 4.78 -15.69 7.89
C SER A 36 3.60 -16.49 8.41
N ASP A 37 2.56 -15.79 8.85
CA ASP A 37 1.25 -16.40 9.09
C ASP A 37 0.58 -16.71 7.74
N THR A 38 0.49 -18.00 7.41
CA THR A 38 -0.06 -18.49 6.14
C THR A 38 -1.48 -19.03 6.27
N ALA A 39 -2.08 -19.04 7.46
CA ALA A 39 -3.36 -19.71 7.73
C ALA A 39 -4.49 -19.32 6.76
N PHE A 40 -4.53 -18.07 6.30
CA PHE A 40 -5.52 -17.63 5.34
C PHE A 40 -5.27 -18.22 3.94
N ILE A 41 -4.05 -18.10 3.43
CA ILE A 41 -3.71 -18.59 2.08
C ILE A 41 -3.67 -20.12 1.99
N ASP A 42 -3.44 -20.80 3.11
CA ASP A 42 -3.53 -22.28 3.18
C ASP A 42 -4.96 -22.77 2.92
N ARG A 43 -5.96 -22.09 3.48
CA ARG A 43 -7.38 -22.38 3.20
C ARG A 43 -7.78 -22.16 1.75
N LEU A 44 -7.07 -21.31 1.03
CA LEU A 44 -7.29 -21.05 -0.40
C LEU A 44 -6.55 -22.04 -1.31
N GLY A 45 -5.73 -22.93 -0.77
CA GLY A 45 -4.94 -23.86 -1.56
C GLY A 45 -3.82 -23.20 -2.39
N VAL A 46 -3.27 -22.06 -1.92
CA VAL A 46 -2.18 -21.36 -2.60
C VAL A 46 -0.89 -22.17 -2.52
N GLU A 47 -0.23 -22.36 -3.65
CA GLU A 47 1.10 -22.99 -3.72
C GLU A 47 2.14 -22.06 -3.08
N LYS A 48 2.94 -22.56 -2.13
CA LYS A 48 3.90 -21.78 -1.37
C LYS A 48 5.33 -22.15 -1.71
N ILE A 49 6.18 -21.15 -1.94
CA ILE A 49 7.64 -21.27 -2.06
C ILE A 49 8.27 -20.56 -0.84
N GLU A 50 9.01 -21.29 -0.02
CA GLU A 50 9.70 -20.67 1.13
C GLU A 50 10.90 -19.84 0.65
N GLY A 51 11.00 -18.63 1.16
CA GLY A 51 12.03 -17.64 0.89
C GLY A 51 11.50 -16.22 1.08
N ASP A 52 12.35 -15.22 1.00
CA ASP A 52 11.95 -13.81 1.04
C ASP A 52 12.40 -13.05 -0.23
N MET A 53 12.07 -11.75 -0.32
CA MET A 53 12.42 -10.92 -1.49
C MET A 53 13.93 -10.75 -1.67
N THR A 54 14.77 -11.19 -0.73
CA THR A 54 16.24 -11.15 -0.83
C THR A 54 16.83 -12.52 -1.18
N ASP A 55 15.98 -13.54 -1.39
CA ASP A 55 16.38 -14.87 -1.82
C ASP A 55 16.12 -15.05 -3.32
N ALA A 56 17.12 -14.72 -4.15
CA ALA A 56 17.03 -14.84 -5.59
C ALA A 56 16.75 -16.28 -6.09
N ALA A 57 17.19 -17.32 -5.33
CA ALA A 57 16.90 -18.70 -5.70
C ALA A 57 15.42 -19.05 -5.45
N ALA A 58 14.85 -18.59 -4.33
CA ALA A 58 13.42 -18.73 -4.07
C ALA A 58 12.58 -17.96 -5.09
N LEU A 59 13.00 -16.75 -5.47
CA LEU A 59 12.30 -15.96 -6.49
C LEU A 59 12.31 -16.66 -7.87
N ARG A 60 13.41 -17.27 -8.27
CA ARG A 60 13.46 -18.07 -9.50
C ARG A 60 12.50 -19.27 -9.44
N ARG A 61 12.47 -20.01 -8.33
CA ARG A 61 11.49 -21.11 -8.15
C ARG A 61 10.04 -20.61 -8.14
N ALA A 62 9.80 -19.46 -7.52
CA ALA A 62 8.46 -18.86 -7.47
C ALA A 62 7.98 -18.38 -8.85
N ALA A 63 8.88 -17.83 -9.67
CA ALA A 63 8.59 -17.32 -11.01
C ALA A 63 8.55 -18.40 -12.09
N ASP A 64 8.94 -19.65 -11.79
CA ASP A 64 8.99 -20.73 -12.78
C ASP A 64 7.58 -21.07 -13.30
N CYS A 65 7.44 -21.09 -14.64
CA CYS A 65 6.20 -21.40 -15.36
C CYS A 65 5.00 -20.48 -15.04
N VAL A 66 5.21 -19.30 -14.45
CA VAL A 66 4.12 -18.34 -14.24
C VAL A 66 3.92 -17.49 -15.49
N SER A 67 2.66 -17.14 -15.78
CA SER A 67 2.32 -16.24 -16.88
C SER A 67 1.85 -14.87 -16.40
N ILE A 68 1.45 -14.75 -15.14
CA ILE A 68 0.98 -13.50 -14.52
C ILE A 68 1.72 -13.26 -13.20
N VAL A 69 2.19 -12.05 -12.99
CA VAL A 69 2.77 -11.62 -11.71
C VAL A 69 1.99 -10.42 -11.17
N VAL A 70 1.55 -10.50 -9.91
CA VAL A 70 1.07 -9.34 -9.15
C VAL A 70 2.02 -9.11 -7.97
N HIS A 71 2.82 -8.05 -8.07
CA HIS A 71 3.85 -7.74 -7.09
C HIS A 71 3.33 -6.80 -6.02
N CYS A 72 2.93 -7.38 -4.86
CA CYS A 72 2.44 -6.64 -3.70
C CYS A 72 3.45 -6.59 -2.54
N ALA A 73 4.52 -7.39 -2.60
CA ALA A 73 5.51 -7.44 -1.53
C ALA A 73 6.31 -6.14 -1.44
N ALA A 74 6.44 -5.60 -0.24
CA ALA A 74 7.31 -4.48 0.06
C ALA A 74 7.69 -4.46 1.54
N LYS A 75 8.89 -3.96 1.85
CA LYS A 75 9.21 -3.47 3.20
C LYS A 75 8.54 -2.11 3.36
N VAL A 76 7.66 -1.98 4.36
CA VAL A 76 6.89 -0.76 4.66
C VAL A 76 7.37 -0.19 5.99
N GLY A 77 7.32 1.12 6.15
CA GLY A 77 7.66 1.80 7.40
C GLY A 77 8.00 3.27 7.15
N ASP A 78 8.03 4.04 8.21
CA ASP A 78 8.27 5.48 8.21
C ASP A 78 9.63 5.85 8.85
N TRP A 79 10.50 4.84 9.14
CA TRP A 79 11.78 5.03 9.80
C TRP A 79 12.76 3.90 9.49
N GLY A 80 14.06 4.20 9.58
CA GLY A 80 15.14 3.24 9.42
C GLY A 80 16.03 3.52 8.19
N PRO A 81 17.14 2.79 8.04
CA PRO A 81 18.09 2.97 6.94
C PRO A 81 17.44 2.68 5.58
N VAL A 82 17.60 3.58 4.62
CA VAL A 82 17.04 3.42 3.27
C VAL A 82 17.54 2.15 2.57
N GLU A 83 18.77 1.72 2.86
CA GLU A 83 19.37 0.52 2.27
C GLU A 83 18.63 -0.77 2.62
N GLU A 84 18.02 -0.84 3.80
CA GLU A 84 17.18 -1.99 4.16
C GLU A 84 15.90 -2.05 3.32
N TYR A 85 15.31 -0.90 3.00
CA TYR A 85 14.18 -0.81 2.08
C TYR A 85 14.62 -1.15 0.66
N ARG A 86 15.77 -0.61 0.22
CA ARG A 86 16.29 -0.82 -1.16
C ARG A 86 16.60 -2.28 -1.43
N ARG A 87 17.19 -3.00 -0.45
CA ARG A 87 17.47 -4.42 -0.58
C ARG A 87 16.19 -5.23 -0.87
N VAL A 88 15.07 -4.92 -0.21
CA VAL A 88 13.80 -5.65 -0.38
C VAL A 88 13.02 -5.12 -1.58
N ASN A 89 12.82 -3.78 -1.65
CA ASN A 89 11.88 -3.17 -2.58
C ASN A 89 12.45 -2.96 -3.98
N VAL A 90 13.76 -2.85 -4.12
CA VAL A 90 14.42 -2.59 -5.41
C VAL A 90 15.24 -3.78 -5.87
N GLN A 91 16.19 -4.26 -5.04
CA GLN A 91 17.03 -5.39 -5.46
C GLN A 91 16.22 -6.68 -5.58
N GLY A 92 15.38 -6.99 -4.58
CA GLY A 92 14.50 -8.16 -4.65
C GLY A 92 13.50 -8.09 -5.81
N LEU A 93 13.00 -6.88 -6.14
CA LEU A 93 12.18 -6.69 -7.34
C LEU A 93 12.99 -6.92 -8.62
N ARG A 94 14.25 -6.47 -8.71
CA ARG A 94 15.13 -6.73 -9.84
C ARG A 94 15.32 -8.24 -10.04
N ASP A 95 15.62 -8.96 -8.97
CA ASP A 95 15.81 -10.42 -9.03
C ASP A 95 14.52 -11.15 -9.47
N LEU A 96 13.35 -10.66 -9.06
CA LEU A 96 12.05 -11.16 -9.52
C LEU A 96 11.81 -10.88 -11.00
N LEU A 97 12.09 -9.64 -11.45
CA LEU A 97 11.93 -9.25 -12.85
C LEU A 97 12.85 -10.06 -13.76
N ASP A 98 14.11 -10.28 -13.37
CA ASP A 98 15.04 -11.11 -14.12
C ASP A 98 14.60 -12.58 -14.18
N ALA A 99 14.05 -13.10 -13.09
CA ALA A 99 13.53 -14.47 -13.04
C ALA A 99 12.27 -14.67 -13.91
N ALA A 100 11.42 -13.64 -13.99
CA ALA A 100 10.12 -13.71 -14.65
C ALA A 100 10.13 -13.26 -16.12
N ALA A 101 11.19 -12.60 -16.60
CA ALA A 101 11.21 -11.84 -17.86
C ALA A 101 10.96 -12.68 -19.14
N GLN A 102 11.03 -14.01 -19.12
CA GLN A 102 11.05 -14.80 -20.34
C GLN A 102 9.66 -15.15 -20.92
N LYS A 103 8.56 -15.12 -20.15
CA LYS A 103 7.24 -15.63 -20.60
C LYS A 103 6.03 -14.99 -19.90
N LEU A 104 6.09 -13.75 -19.49
CA LEU A 104 4.95 -13.11 -18.82
C LEU A 104 3.93 -12.57 -19.83
N ASP A 105 2.65 -12.86 -19.56
CA ASP A 105 1.53 -12.20 -20.21
C ASP A 105 1.23 -10.85 -19.56
N ARG A 106 1.41 -10.75 -18.22
CA ARG A 106 1.14 -9.53 -17.42
C ARG A 106 2.01 -9.45 -16.17
N PHE A 107 2.47 -8.25 -15.87
CA PHE A 107 3.12 -7.90 -14.60
C PHE A 107 2.45 -6.66 -14.02
N VAL A 108 1.75 -6.78 -12.90
CA VAL A 108 1.16 -5.65 -12.18
C VAL A 108 2.03 -5.32 -10.98
N HIS A 109 2.57 -4.10 -10.94
CA HIS A 109 3.36 -3.59 -9.81
C HIS A 109 2.50 -2.69 -8.93
N ILE A 110 2.37 -3.03 -7.66
CA ILE A 110 1.71 -2.16 -6.66
C ILE A 110 2.73 -1.16 -6.14
N SER A 111 2.67 0.07 -6.67
CA SER A 111 3.43 1.23 -6.23
C SER A 111 2.71 1.96 -5.07
N SER A 112 2.73 3.27 -5.00
CA SER A 112 2.02 4.10 -4.01
C SER A 112 1.91 5.54 -4.49
N LEU A 113 0.85 6.26 -4.12
CA LEU A 113 0.80 7.72 -4.25
C LEU A 113 1.88 8.43 -3.41
N GLY A 114 2.52 7.70 -2.48
CA GLY A 114 3.67 8.18 -1.73
C GLY A 114 4.90 8.53 -2.57
N VAL A 115 4.98 8.10 -3.84
CA VAL A 115 6.07 8.46 -4.77
C VAL A 115 6.06 9.94 -5.17
N TYR A 116 4.92 10.61 -5.04
CA TYR A 116 4.87 12.07 -5.24
C TYR A 116 5.53 12.83 -4.09
N GLU A 117 6.00 14.03 -4.37
CA GLU A 117 6.64 14.90 -3.38
C GLU A 117 5.76 15.14 -2.13
N ALA A 118 6.41 15.46 -1.01
CA ALA A 118 5.73 15.76 0.25
C ALA A 118 5.21 17.21 0.27
N ARG A 119 4.18 17.52 -0.52
CA ARG A 119 3.49 18.80 -0.61
C ARG A 119 1.97 18.60 -0.66
N ASP A 120 1.23 19.70 -0.65
CA ASP A 120 -0.21 19.64 -0.89
C ASP A 120 -0.49 19.28 -2.34
N HIS A 121 -1.47 18.39 -2.54
CA HIS A 121 -1.97 17.91 -3.83
C HIS A 121 -3.45 18.24 -3.96
N PHE A 122 -3.85 18.83 -5.09
CA PHE A 122 -5.22 19.22 -5.40
C PHE A 122 -5.58 18.71 -6.79
N GLY A 123 -6.07 17.48 -6.89
CA GLY A 123 -6.38 16.82 -8.15
C GLY A 123 -5.14 16.39 -8.95
N THR A 124 -4.01 16.14 -8.28
CA THR A 124 -2.77 15.69 -8.95
C THR A 124 -2.98 14.36 -9.65
N ASP A 125 -2.68 14.31 -10.93
CA ASP A 125 -2.77 13.14 -11.79
C ASP A 125 -1.38 12.62 -12.24
N GLU A 126 -1.35 11.67 -13.14
CA GLU A 126 -0.14 11.00 -13.63
C GLU A 126 0.71 11.85 -14.57
N SER A 127 0.24 13.01 -15.02
CA SER A 127 1.02 13.97 -15.81
C SER A 127 2.11 14.66 -14.97
N VAL A 128 1.93 14.68 -13.65
CA VAL A 128 2.93 15.16 -12.71
C VAL A 128 3.93 14.04 -12.44
N GLU A 129 5.18 14.25 -12.83
CA GLU A 129 6.24 13.30 -12.52
C GLU A 129 6.51 13.23 -11.01
N PRO A 130 6.70 12.02 -10.45
CA PRO A 130 7.18 11.87 -9.09
C PRO A 130 8.53 12.55 -8.89
N GLY A 131 8.69 13.28 -7.80
CA GLY A 131 9.95 13.95 -7.47
C GLY A 131 11.07 12.97 -7.12
N ALA A 132 12.32 13.43 -7.25
CA ALA A 132 13.49 12.63 -6.86
C ALA A 132 13.78 12.68 -5.34
N HIS A 133 13.18 13.63 -4.63
CA HIS A 133 13.39 13.84 -3.20
C HIS A 133 12.27 13.25 -2.38
N HIS A 134 12.62 12.29 -1.53
CA HIS A 134 11.68 11.60 -0.66
C HIS A 134 12.07 11.77 0.81
N ILE A 135 11.07 11.79 1.67
CA ILE A 135 11.24 12.06 3.10
C ILE A 135 11.59 10.83 3.93
N ASP A 136 11.41 9.63 3.37
CA ASP A 136 11.64 8.36 4.04
C ASP A 136 12.10 7.27 3.07
N GLY A 137 12.68 6.20 3.61
CA GLY A 137 13.22 5.09 2.81
C GLY A 137 12.14 4.29 2.07
N TYR A 138 10.90 4.29 2.56
CA TYR A 138 9.80 3.61 1.89
C TYR A 138 9.41 4.32 0.60
N THR A 139 9.10 5.62 0.67
CA THR A 139 8.70 6.40 -0.51
C THR A 139 9.83 6.52 -1.53
N GLN A 140 11.07 6.66 -1.07
CA GLN A 140 12.27 6.63 -1.91
C GLN A 140 12.36 5.33 -2.72
N THR A 141 12.26 4.19 -2.04
CA THR A 141 12.42 2.89 -2.71
C THR A 141 11.20 2.47 -3.53
N LYS A 142 10.00 2.95 -3.22
CA LYS A 142 8.84 2.80 -4.10
C LYS A 142 9.01 3.54 -5.41
N TYR A 143 9.57 4.76 -5.38
CA TYR A 143 9.92 5.51 -6.58
C TYR A 143 11.01 4.79 -7.39
N GLU A 144 12.10 4.35 -6.75
CA GLU A 144 13.17 3.59 -7.42
C GLU A 144 12.65 2.28 -8.04
N ALA A 145 11.78 1.56 -7.34
CA ALA A 145 11.14 0.33 -7.81
C ALA A 145 10.25 0.58 -9.04
N GLU A 146 9.47 1.66 -9.03
CA GLU A 146 8.63 2.03 -10.16
C GLU A 146 9.45 2.36 -11.39
N LYS A 147 10.53 3.14 -11.24
CA LYS A 147 11.46 3.42 -12.36
C LYS A 147 12.07 2.15 -12.91
N LEU A 148 12.48 1.22 -12.05
CA LEU A 148 13.04 -0.07 -12.46
C LEU A 148 12.04 -0.87 -13.28
N VAL A 149 10.78 -0.95 -12.85
CA VAL A 149 9.74 -1.70 -13.57
C VAL A 149 9.48 -1.10 -14.95
N LEU A 150 9.39 0.23 -15.05
CA LEU A 150 9.20 0.94 -16.31
C LEU A 150 10.44 0.84 -17.23
N GLU A 151 11.64 0.73 -16.68
CA GLU A 151 12.86 0.45 -17.44
C GLU A 151 12.78 -0.92 -18.08
N TYR A 152 12.36 -1.97 -17.36
CA TYR A 152 12.19 -3.31 -17.91
C TYR A 152 11.10 -3.36 -18.97
N GLN A 153 10.02 -2.62 -18.82
CA GLN A 153 9.01 -2.48 -19.87
C GLN A 153 9.63 -1.89 -21.14
N ARG A 154 10.39 -0.81 -21.02
CA ARG A 154 10.99 -0.12 -22.19
C ARG A 154 12.11 -0.92 -22.85
N THR A 155 12.99 -1.58 -22.07
CA THR A 155 14.21 -2.22 -22.58
C THR A 155 14.04 -3.70 -22.89
N ARG A 156 13.09 -4.37 -22.26
CA ARG A 156 12.86 -5.82 -22.39
C ARG A 156 11.43 -6.18 -22.85
N ASN A 157 10.61 -5.19 -23.20
CA ASN A 157 9.20 -5.35 -23.56
C ASN A 157 8.38 -6.14 -22.54
N LEU A 158 8.74 -6.04 -21.23
CA LEU A 158 7.98 -6.70 -20.18
C LEU A 158 6.59 -6.08 -20.08
N PRO A 159 5.47 -6.86 -20.09
CA PRO A 159 4.11 -6.32 -20.12
C PRO A 159 3.67 -5.79 -18.74
N VAL A 160 4.24 -4.67 -18.33
CA VAL A 160 4.09 -4.07 -17.00
C VAL A 160 2.94 -3.09 -16.96
N THR A 161 2.19 -3.10 -15.86
CA THR A 161 1.28 -2.01 -15.43
C THR A 161 1.65 -1.61 -14.01
N VAL A 162 1.71 -0.30 -13.75
CA VAL A 162 1.98 0.24 -12.42
C VAL A 162 0.69 0.82 -11.83
N LEU A 163 0.35 0.42 -10.62
CA LEU A 163 -0.78 0.96 -9.86
C LEU A 163 -0.24 1.73 -8.65
N ARG A 164 -0.61 3.01 -8.52
CA ARG A 164 -0.27 3.89 -7.39
C ARG A 164 -1.47 4.06 -6.48
N PRO A 165 -1.75 3.11 -5.57
CA PRO A 165 -2.83 3.29 -4.62
C PRO A 165 -2.50 4.35 -3.57
N GLY A 166 -3.55 4.97 -3.04
CA GLY A 166 -3.50 5.78 -1.83
C GLY A 166 -3.32 4.94 -0.58
N LEU A 167 -3.76 5.48 0.57
CA LEU A 167 -3.80 4.70 1.81
C LEU A 167 -4.78 3.54 1.66
N ILE A 168 -4.25 2.35 1.67
CA ILE A 168 -5.05 1.13 1.57
C ILE A 168 -5.61 0.79 2.95
N TYR A 169 -6.93 0.57 3.03
CA TYR A 169 -7.61 0.08 4.22
C TYR A 169 -8.55 -1.07 3.86
N GLY A 170 -8.85 -1.93 4.83
CA GLY A 170 -9.73 -3.07 4.61
C GLY A 170 -9.47 -4.21 5.57
N PRO A 171 -10.25 -5.31 5.47
CA PRO A 171 -9.97 -6.56 6.16
C PRO A 171 -8.54 -7.03 5.94
N ARG A 172 -7.99 -7.75 6.91
CA ARG A 172 -6.61 -8.29 6.88
C ARG A 172 -5.48 -7.24 6.88
N ASP A 173 -5.80 -5.93 7.07
CA ASP A 173 -4.77 -4.96 7.44
C ASP A 173 -4.32 -5.23 8.88
N ARG A 174 -3.02 -5.48 9.04
CA ARG A 174 -2.38 -5.74 10.36
C ARG A 174 -1.45 -4.62 10.80
N THR A 175 -1.37 -3.54 10.03
CA THR A 175 -0.30 -2.55 10.18
C THR A 175 -0.79 -1.14 10.44
N VAL A 176 -1.65 -0.60 9.60
CA VAL A 176 -2.02 0.83 9.62
C VAL A 176 -3.25 1.08 10.47
N VAL A 177 -4.39 0.53 10.06
CA VAL A 177 -5.68 0.84 10.72
C VAL A 177 -5.73 0.34 12.17
N PRO A 178 -5.22 -0.87 12.53
CA PRO A 178 -5.22 -1.29 13.94
C PRO A 178 -4.40 -0.37 14.86
N ARG A 179 -3.20 0.05 14.42
CA ARG A 179 -2.36 0.98 15.19
C ARG A 179 -3.01 2.34 15.35
N LEU A 180 -3.68 2.79 14.30
CA LEU A 180 -4.42 4.04 14.31
C LEU A 180 -5.57 4.00 15.33
N LEU A 181 -6.40 2.96 15.26
CA LEU A 181 -7.52 2.75 16.18
C LEU A 181 -7.04 2.66 17.64
N GLU A 182 -5.93 1.98 17.88
CA GLU A 182 -5.33 1.93 19.22
C GLU A 182 -4.91 3.32 19.72
N ASN A 183 -4.25 4.13 18.87
CA ASN A 183 -3.89 5.49 19.24
C ASN A 183 -5.12 6.38 19.51
N ILE A 184 -6.22 6.17 18.79
CA ILE A 184 -7.49 6.85 19.04
C ILE A 184 -8.07 6.38 20.38
N ARG A 185 -8.15 5.08 20.61
CA ARG A 185 -8.71 4.47 21.82
C ARG A 185 -8.02 4.98 23.09
N ILE A 186 -6.68 5.05 23.09
CA ILE A 186 -5.91 5.55 24.25
C ILE A 186 -5.76 7.08 24.29
N GLY A 187 -6.48 7.81 23.42
CA GLY A 187 -6.50 9.28 23.41
C GLY A 187 -5.19 9.95 22.98
N ARG A 188 -4.30 9.22 22.30
CA ARG A 188 -3.00 9.74 21.80
C ARG A 188 -3.07 10.35 20.41
N PHE A 189 -4.12 10.06 19.64
CA PHE A 189 -4.26 10.59 18.29
C PHE A 189 -4.44 12.12 18.31
N ARG A 190 -3.80 12.79 17.34
CA ARG A 190 -3.91 14.23 17.09
C ARG A 190 -3.94 14.48 15.60
N TYR A 191 -4.83 15.39 15.16
CA TYR A 191 -4.75 15.94 13.80
C TYR A 191 -3.58 16.92 13.72
N PHE A 192 -2.96 17.01 12.54
CA PHE A 192 -2.03 18.07 12.22
C PHE A 192 -2.73 19.11 11.33
N GLY A 193 -2.98 20.30 11.86
CA GLY A 193 -3.86 21.30 11.27
C GLY A 193 -5.34 21.05 11.60
N SER A 194 -6.24 21.42 10.69
CA SER A 194 -7.70 21.32 10.89
C SER A 194 -8.23 19.89 10.82
N GLY A 195 -7.53 19.00 10.13
CA GLY A 195 -8.03 17.66 9.78
C GLY A 195 -8.96 17.65 8.56
N GLU A 196 -9.26 18.81 7.96
CA GLU A 196 -10.12 18.90 6.77
C GLU A 196 -9.37 18.67 5.44
N GLN A 197 -8.06 18.48 5.50
CA GLN A 197 -7.26 18.13 4.33
C GLN A 197 -7.74 16.79 3.75
N ALA A 198 -7.74 16.70 2.41
CA ALA A 198 -8.13 15.48 1.71
C ALA A 198 -7.29 14.27 2.13
N MET A 199 -7.96 13.13 2.21
CA MET A 199 -7.39 11.81 2.44
C MET A 199 -7.37 11.04 1.12
N ASN A 200 -6.21 10.48 0.75
CA ASN A 200 -6.08 9.64 -0.45
C ASN A 200 -6.33 8.16 -0.13
N SER A 201 -7.48 7.82 0.43
CA SER A 201 -7.78 6.43 0.79
C SER A 201 -8.23 5.60 -0.40
N ILE A 202 -8.00 4.29 -0.29
CA ILE A 202 -8.58 3.28 -1.18
C ILE A 202 -8.93 2.01 -0.40
N TYR A 203 -10.19 1.58 -0.51
CA TYR A 203 -10.61 0.30 0.03
C TYR A 203 -9.94 -0.85 -0.73
N VAL A 204 -9.48 -1.87 -0.02
CA VAL A 204 -8.75 -2.99 -0.62
C VAL A 204 -9.55 -3.70 -1.72
N GLY A 205 -10.87 -3.79 -1.60
CA GLY A 205 -11.74 -4.37 -2.63
C GLY A 205 -11.69 -3.57 -3.94
N ASN A 206 -11.73 -2.23 -3.87
CA ASN A 206 -11.62 -1.35 -5.04
C ASN A 206 -10.22 -1.48 -5.70
N LEU A 207 -9.16 -1.61 -4.89
CA LEU A 207 -7.80 -1.85 -5.41
C LEU A 207 -7.70 -3.19 -6.13
N VAL A 208 -8.29 -4.26 -5.59
CA VAL A 208 -8.30 -5.58 -6.24
C VAL A 208 -9.06 -5.55 -7.56
N ASP A 209 -10.18 -4.84 -7.64
CA ASP A 209 -10.90 -4.64 -8.90
C ASP A 209 -10.02 -3.92 -9.94
N ALA A 210 -9.25 -2.89 -9.54
CA ALA A 210 -8.30 -2.22 -10.42
C ALA A 210 -7.17 -3.16 -10.88
N VAL A 211 -6.67 -4.05 -10.01
CA VAL A 211 -5.69 -5.09 -10.40
C VAL A 211 -6.25 -5.99 -11.49
N LEU A 212 -7.48 -6.49 -11.34
CA LEU A 212 -8.10 -7.35 -12.36
C LEU A 212 -8.33 -6.62 -13.68
N LEU A 213 -8.74 -5.36 -13.64
CA LEU A 213 -8.87 -4.52 -14.84
C LEU A 213 -7.52 -4.34 -15.55
N ALA A 214 -6.44 -4.09 -14.79
CA ALA A 214 -5.09 -3.99 -15.33
C ALA A 214 -4.59 -5.30 -15.95
N LEU A 215 -4.96 -6.45 -15.38
CA LEU A 215 -4.65 -7.76 -15.95
C LEU A 215 -5.43 -8.05 -17.24
N ALA A 216 -6.70 -7.64 -17.31
CA ALA A 216 -7.58 -7.93 -18.42
C ALA A 216 -7.32 -7.04 -19.66
N LYS A 217 -6.91 -5.78 -19.46
CA LYS A 217 -6.79 -4.80 -20.54
C LYS A 217 -5.39 -4.71 -21.12
N SER A 218 -5.24 -4.95 -22.41
CA SER A 218 -3.96 -4.81 -23.13
C SER A 218 -3.46 -3.35 -23.12
N ALA A 219 -4.37 -2.37 -23.19
CA ALA A 219 -4.04 -0.96 -23.12
C ALA A 219 -3.40 -0.52 -21.80
N ALA A 220 -3.48 -1.34 -20.73
CA ALA A 220 -2.85 -1.08 -19.45
C ALA A 220 -1.33 -1.29 -19.48
N VAL A 221 -0.82 -2.02 -20.46
CA VAL A 221 0.62 -2.33 -20.57
C VAL A 221 1.40 -1.03 -20.83
N GLY A 222 2.45 -0.82 -20.05
CA GLY A 222 3.29 0.37 -20.11
C GLY A 222 2.71 1.60 -19.39
N GLN A 223 1.54 1.45 -18.77
CA GLN A 223 0.83 2.56 -18.13
C GLN A 223 1.00 2.58 -16.61
N VAL A 224 0.84 3.78 -16.07
CA VAL A 224 0.80 4.07 -14.63
C VAL A 224 -0.56 4.65 -14.30
N TYR A 225 -1.18 4.22 -13.19
CA TYR A 225 -2.49 4.67 -12.75
C TYR A 225 -2.49 5.05 -11.26
N ASN A 226 -2.93 6.25 -10.95
CA ASN A 226 -3.29 6.65 -9.60
C ASN A 226 -4.65 6.03 -9.22
N LEU A 227 -4.76 5.55 -7.98
CA LEU A 227 -5.97 4.88 -7.51
C LEU A 227 -6.38 5.37 -6.12
N THR A 228 -7.62 5.82 -6.02
CA THR A 228 -8.31 6.21 -4.78
C THR A 228 -9.74 5.67 -4.81
N ASP A 229 -10.48 5.80 -3.71
CA ASP A 229 -11.92 5.51 -3.69
C ASP A 229 -12.76 6.53 -4.47
N ASP A 230 -12.14 7.58 -5.03
CA ASP A 230 -12.84 8.68 -5.72
C ASP A 230 -13.90 9.37 -4.84
N ASP A 231 -13.74 9.27 -3.55
CA ASP A 231 -14.60 9.88 -2.53
C ASP A 231 -13.84 11.06 -1.89
N PRO A 232 -14.41 12.28 -1.84
CA PRO A 232 -13.77 13.44 -1.24
C PRO A 232 -13.78 13.36 0.30
N THR A 233 -13.12 12.32 0.83
CA THR A 233 -13.03 12.07 2.27
C THR A 233 -11.93 12.94 2.87
N SER A 234 -12.26 13.75 3.92
CA SER A 234 -11.28 14.44 4.74
C SER A 234 -10.64 13.49 5.76
N LYS A 235 -9.47 13.86 6.30
CA LYS A 235 -8.87 13.11 7.41
C LYS A 235 -9.80 13.03 8.62
N ARG A 236 -10.53 14.11 8.92
CA ARG A 236 -11.52 14.15 10.00
C ARG A 236 -12.63 13.12 9.76
N ARG A 237 -13.19 13.08 8.54
CA ARG A 237 -14.19 12.07 8.18
C ARG A 237 -13.62 10.66 8.28
N PHE A 238 -12.40 10.41 7.74
CA PHE A 238 -11.78 9.08 7.77
C PHE A 238 -11.58 8.57 9.21
N PHE A 239 -10.89 9.34 10.04
CA PHE A 239 -10.56 8.92 11.41
C PHE A 239 -11.77 8.97 12.35
N GLY A 240 -12.68 9.94 12.18
CA GLY A 240 -13.93 10.03 12.93
C GLY A 240 -14.85 8.84 12.65
N THR A 241 -15.04 8.48 11.37
CA THR A 241 -15.85 7.31 11.00
C THR A 241 -15.24 6.01 11.51
N ALA A 242 -13.92 5.83 11.39
CA ALA A 242 -13.23 4.65 11.91
C ALA A 242 -13.41 4.54 13.44
N ALA A 243 -13.25 5.63 14.17
CA ALA A 243 -13.45 5.68 15.63
C ALA A 243 -14.88 5.32 15.99
N ARG A 244 -15.87 6.03 15.43
CA ARG A 244 -17.30 5.83 15.71
C ARG A 244 -17.74 4.40 15.43
N GLN A 245 -17.35 3.85 14.28
CA GLN A 245 -17.68 2.47 13.94
C GLN A 245 -16.97 1.45 14.83
N ALA A 246 -15.76 1.76 15.33
CA ALA A 246 -15.08 0.93 16.33
C ALA A 246 -15.70 1.02 17.73
N GLY A 247 -16.59 1.99 17.98
CA GLY A 247 -17.18 2.29 19.29
C GLY A 247 -16.26 3.14 20.15
N TYR A 248 -15.32 3.89 19.55
CA TYR A 248 -14.39 4.78 20.25
C TYR A 248 -14.83 6.24 20.15
N PRO A 249 -14.45 7.11 21.12
CA PRO A 249 -14.65 8.54 20.98
C PRO A 249 -13.96 9.10 19.74
N GLU A 250 -14.66 9.96 19.00
CA GLU A 250 -14.06 10.63 17.86
C GLU A 250 -12.90 11.54 18.29
N PRO A 251 -11.77 11.53 17.58
CA PRO A 251 -10.65 12.39 17.91
C PRO A 251 -10.99 13.85 17.60
N THR A 252 -10.77 14.74 18.55
CA THR A 252 -11.07 16.18 18.43
C THR A 252 -9.83 17.05 18.51
N ARG A 253 -8.75 16.54 19.12
CA ARG A 253 -7.54 17.33 19.40
C ARG A 253 -6.68 17.48 18.16
N SER A 254 -6.12 18.69 17.98
CA SER A 254 -5.20 19.00 16.87
C SER A 254 -3.94 19.70 17.37
N ILE A 255 -2.88 19.64 16.55
CA ILE A 255 -1.63 20.39 16.72
C ILE A 255 -1.51 21.27 15.48
N PRO A 256 -1.23 22.59 15.61
CA PRO A 256 -0.97 23.44 14.46
C PRO A 256 0.13 22.85 13.58
N LEU A 257 -0.08 22.83 12.26
CA LEU A 257 0.82 22.15 11.31
C LEU A 257 2.27 22.69 11.38
N GLY A 258 2.43 24.03 11.57
CA GLY A 258 3.76 24.64 11.71
C GLY A 258 4.49 24.10 12.96
N LEU A 259 3.79 24.01 14.10
CA LEU A 259 4.37 23.45 15.32
C LEU A 259 4.69 21.95 15.16
N ALA A 260 3.82 21.18 14.51
CA ALA A 260 4.06 19.77 14.24
C ALA A 260 5.32 19.56 13.37
N LYS A 261 5.56 20.41 12.35
CA LYS A 261 6.78 20.38 11.51
C LYS A 261 8.05 20.64 12.33
N ILE A 262 8.03 21.61 13.23
CA ILE A 262 9.18 21.91 14.12
C ILE A 262 9.44 20.72 15.05
N LEU A 263 8.40 20.20 15.70
CA LEU A 263 8.52 19.04 16.58
C LEU A 263 9.07 17.81 15.84
N ALA A 264 8.60 17.55 14.60
CA ALA A 264 9.11 16.46 13.79
C ALA A 264 10.62 16.61 13.53
N ALA A 265 11.07 17.80 13.11
CA ALA A 265 12.48 18.05 12.83
C ALA A 265 13.37 17.84 14.08
N VAL A 266 12.94 18.36 15.24
CA VAL A 266 13.67 18.18 16.51
C VAL A 266 13.71 16.71 16.92
N MET A 267 12.56 16.03 16.91
CA MET A 267 12.47 14.62 17.34
C MET A 267 13.25 13.68 16.44
N GLU A 268 13.24 13.90 15.12
CA GLU A 268 14.06 13.14 14.16
C GLU A 268 15.56 13.41 14.36
N GLY A 269 15.95 14.67 14.56
CA GLY A 269 17.34 15.02 14.88
C GLY A 269 17.84 14.31 16.12
N MET A 270 17.07 14.33 17.20
CA MET A 270 17.41 13.62 18.45
C MET A 270 17.47 12.09 18.26
N ALA A 271 16.51 11.50 17.52
CA ALA A 271 16.47 10.06 17.27
C ALA A 271 17.70 9.60 16.47
N ARG A 272 18.11 10.39 15.45
CA ARG A 272 19.32 10.12 14.67
C ARG A 272 20.59 10.21 15.52
N MET A 273 20.70 11.25 16.36
CA MET A 273 21.85 11.43 17.24
C MET A 273 21.99 10.31 18.29
N THR A 274 20.87 9.77 18.76
CA THR A 274 20.84 8.69 19.76
C THR A 274 20.82 7.29 19.18
N GLY A 275 20.86 7.14 17.84
CA GLY A 275 20.84 5.85 17.15
C GLY A 275 19.57 5.03 17.38
N LYS A 276 18.45 5.67 17.70
CA LYS A 276 17.18 4.95 17.95
C LYS A 276 16.66 4.27 16.71
N ASN A 277 16.36 2.99 16.82
CA ASN A 277 15.75 2.20 15.74
C ASN A 277 14.24 2.40 15.61
N GLU A 278 13.60 3.00 16.61
CA GLU A 278 12.15 3.25 16.59
C GLU A 278 11.84 4.63 16.05
N ALA A 279 10.75 4.71 15.24
CA ALA A 279 10.27 5.97 14.71
C ALA A 279 9.87 6.94 15.83
N PRO A 280 10.28 8.22 15.76
CA PRO A 280 9.75 9.23 16.65
C PRO A 280 8.22 9.32 16.55
N LEU A 281 7.56 9.73 17.64
CA LEU A 281 6.10 9.86 17.67
C LEU A 281 5.57 10.83 16.60
N ILE A 282 6.32 11.90 16.33
CA ILE A 282 6.06 12.84 15.24
C ILE A 282 7.31 12.85 14.35
N ASN A 283 7.12 12.57 13.05
CA ASN A 283 8.16 12.56 12.03
C ASN A 283 7.62 13.13 10.70
N GLN A 284 8.51 13.36 9.74
CA GLN A 284 8.14 13.96 8.45
C GLN A 284 7.16 13.09 7.66
N ALA A 285 7.29 11.77 7.73
CA ALA A 285 6.37 10.85 7.06
C ALA A 285 4.93 10.97 7.61
N ARG A 286 4.79 11.09 8.94
CA ARG A 286 3.48 11.32 9.57
C ARG A 286 2.95 12.72 9.29
N ILE A 287 3.81 13.74 9.16
CA ILE A 287 3.42 15.07 8.70
C ILE A 287 2.86 15.02 7.27
N LYS A 288 3.56 14.33 6.35
CA LYS A 288 3.06 14.13 4.97
C LYS A 288 1.67 13.50 4.99
N PHE A 289 1.51 12.44 5.75
CA PHE A 289 0.27 11.66 5.79
C PHE A 289 -0.88 12.38 6.50
N LEU A 290 -0.65 12.98 7.67
CA LEU A 290 -1.70 13.56 8.51
C LEU A 290 -1.91 15.06 8.30
N GLY A 291 -0.90 15.80 7.80
CA GLY A 291 -0.90 17.25 7.76
C GLY A 291 -1.10 17.86 6.38
N LEU A 292 -0.73 17.15 5.30
CA LEU A 292 -0.83 17.68 3.94
C LEU A 292 -2.17 17.33 3.29
N ASN A 293 -2.59 18.14 2.31
CA ASN A 293 -3.72 17.80 1.45
C ASN A 293 -3.28 16.75 0.44
N LEU A 294 -3.98 15.61 0.39
CA LEU A 294 -3.62 14.46 -0.44
C LEU A 294 -4.73 14.19 -1.48
N GLY A 295 -5.15 15.23 -2.20
CA GLY A 295 -6.13 15.13 -3.28
C GLY A 295 -5.48 14.68 -4.58
N PHE A 296 -5.64 13.41 -4.93
CA PHE A 296 -5.15 12.83 -6.18
C PHE A 296 -6.31 12.43 -7.08
N SER A 297 -6.11 12.55 -8.39
CA SER A 297 -7.07 12.16 -9.41
C SER A 297 -6.86 10.70 -9.81
N CYS A 298 -7.94 9.96 -10.02
CA CYS A 298 -7.95 8.63 -10.63
C CYS A 298 -8.67 8.63 -12.01
N GLU A 299 -8.87 9.80 -12.62
CA GLU A 299 -9.60 9.95 -13.90
C GLU A 299 -8.96 9.16 -15.04
N LYS A 300 -7.63 9.03 -15.07
CA LYS A 300 -6.95 8.18 -16.06
C LYS A 300 -7.37 6.71 -15.92
N ALA A 301 -7.40 6.20 -14.70
CA ALA A 301 -7.85 4.82 -14.45
C ALA A 301 -9.32 4.62 -14.84
N LYS A 302 -10.19 5.58 -14.57
CA LYS A 302 -11.61 5.54 -15.00
C LYS A 302 -11.71 5.48 -16.51
N ARG A 303 -11.05 6.38 -17.23
CA ARG A 303 -11.11 6.48 -18.68
C ARG A 303 -10.51 5.27 -19.39
N GLU A 304 -9.34 4.79 -18.96
CA GLU A 304 -8.57 3.80 -19.69
C GLU A 304 -8.84 2.37 -19.21
N LEU A 305 -8.96 2.15 -17.88
CA LEU A 305 -9.28 0.85 -17.31
C LEU A 305 -10.78 0.62 -17.13
N GLY A 306 -11.60 1.66 -17.18
CA GLY A 306 -13.01 1.59 -16.77
C GLY A 306 -13.12 1.37 -15.26
N TYR A 307 -12.15 1.88 -14.50
CA TYR A 307 -12.16 1.77 -13.04
C TYR A 307 -13.36 2.54 -12.47
N GLN A 308 -14.16 1.86 -11.68
CA GLN A 308 -15.26 2.43 -10.93
C GLN A 308 -15.23 1.82 -9.53
N PRO A 309 -14.93 2.60 -8.48
CA PRO A 309 -14.99 2.12 -7.12
C PRO A 309 -16.39 1.57 -6.80
N ARG A 310 -16.50 0.28 -6.52
CA ARG A 310 -17.79 -0.36 -6.21
C ARG A 310 -18.18 -0.24 -4.74
N TRP A 311 -17.19 -0.03 -3.89
CA TRP A 311 -17.36 0.15 -2.45
C TRP A 311 -17.22 1.62 -2.13
N SER A 312 -18.23 2.21 -1.52
CA SER A 312 -18.11 3.53 -0.90
C SER A 312 -17.17 3.49 0.30
N PHE A 313 -16.68 4.66 0.70
CA PHE A 313 -15.86 4.78 1.92
C PHE A 313 -16.57 4.20 3.16
N ASP A 314 -17.84 4.48 3.34
CA ASP A 314 -18.59 4.05 4.53
C ASP A 314 -18.79 2.53 4.57
N GLU A 315 -19.08 1.89 3.43
CA GLU A 315 -19.19 0.42 3.30
C GLU A 315 -17.83 -0.25 3.53
N GLY A 316 -16.77 0.26 2.90
CA GLY A 316 -15.41 -0.27 3.08
C GLY A 316 -14.91 -0.14 4.52
N MET A 317 -15.19 0.99 5.19
CA MET A 317 -14.82 1.18 6.59
C MET A 317 -15.63 0.24 7.50
N LYS A 318 -16.92 0.06 7.24
CA LYS A 318 -17.77 -0.88 7.97
C LYS A 318 -17.22 -2.31 7.88
N ALA A 319 -16.95 -2.79 6.67
CA ALA A 319 -16.38 -4.12 6.45
C ALA A 319 -15.02 -4.29 7.17
N THR A 320 -14.21 -3.23 7.18
CA THR A 320 -12.90 -3.21 7.86
C THR A 320 -13.07 -3.39 9.37
N ILE A 321 -13.93 -2.59 10.00
CA ILE A 321 -14.14 -2.63 11.45
C ILE A 321 -14.83 -3.93 11.89
N GLU A 322 -15.80 -4.43 11.14
CA GLU A 322 -16.44 -5.71 11.40
C GLU A 322 -15.42 -6.86 11.38
N TRP A 323 -14.51 -6.86 10.40
CA TRP A 323 -13.44 -7.84 10.36
C TRP A 323 -12.51 -7.74 11.58
N PHE A 324 -12.09 -6.53 11.99
CA PHE A 324 -11.24 -6.38 13.18
C PHE A 324 -11.93 -6.87 14.46
N ARG A 325 -13.24 -6.66 14.59
CA ARG A 325 -14.02 -7.20 15.70
C ARG A 325 -14.05 -8.74 15.67
N SER A 326 -14.29 -9.32 14.50
CA SER A 326 -14.31 -10.78 14.33
C SER A 326 -12.98 -11.44 14.68
N GLN A 327 -11.87 -10.74 14.44
CA GLN A 327 -10.52 -11.19 14.79
C GLN A 327 -10.06 -10.75 16.19
N ARG A 328 -10.92 -10.10 16.98
CA ARG A 328 -10.60 -9.56 18.33
C ARG A 328 -9.41 -8.61 18.35
N LEU A 329 -9.16 -7.93 17.23
CA LEU A 329 -8.06 -6.95 17.09
C LEU A 329 -8.41 -5.57 17.67
N ILE A 330 -9.69 -5.32 17.92
CA ILE A 330 -10.20 -4.12 18.60
C ILE A 330 -11.09 -4.57 19.75
N SER A 331 -10.85 -3.96 20.92
CA SER A 331 -11.68 -4.20 22.11
C SER A 331 -12.84 -3.20 22.15
N PRO A 332 -14.04 -3.61 22.59
CA PRO A 332 -15.07 -2.65 22.93
C PRO A 332 -14.54 -1.70 24.01
N VAL A 333 -14.97 -0.45 24.01
CA VAL A 333 -14.73 0.45 25.15
C VAL A 333 -15.44 -0.15 26.33
N SER A 334 -14.67 -0.47 27.39
CA SER A 334 -15.25 -0.77 28.69
C SER A 334 -16.03 0.49 29.12
N GLY A 335 -17.36 0.37 29.20
CA GLY A 335 -18.23 1.43 29.67
C GLY A 335 -17.92 1.82 31.11
#